data_d98a663badb89592ae37a930e1bc4392
#
_entry.id   d98a663badb89592ae37a930e1bc4392
#
_cell.length_a   1.000
_cell.length_b   1.000
_cell.length_c   1.000
_cell.angle_alpha   90.00
_cell.angle_beta   90.00
_cell.angle_gamma   90.00
#
_symmetry.space_group_name_H-M   'P 1'
#
loop_
_entity.id
_entity.type
_entity.pdbx_description
1 polymer ?
#
loop_
_entity_poly.entity_id
_entity_poly.type
_entity_poly.pdbx_seq_one_letter_code
_entity_poly.pdbx_strand_id
1 'polypeptide(L)'
;MKTYLVILSMLIAILIVVSIPVSAHHGTGISYDLTKLVTVKGVVVKYAWSNPHSQLYFDVKDDKGNVEHWSAEMNAPTNLERAGFTRSSMLNFFKPGEEVTVSGFRSKAGAPVVVFSKAVLADGREFKSQGGPGNIE
;
A
#
# COMPACT_ATOMS: atom_id res chain seq x y z
N MET A 1 -30.26 18.46 42.92
CA MET A 1 -29.64 19.37 41.93
C MET A 1 -28.13 19.15 41.78
N LYS A 2 -27.30 19.14 42.85
CA LYS A 2 -25.83 18.97 42.75
C LYS A 2 -25.39 17.66 42.07
N THR A 3 -26.09 16.54 42.34
CA THR A 3 -25.77 15.23 41.77
C THR A 3 -25.99 15.19 40.25
N TYR A 4 -27.04 15.80 39.75
CA TYR A 4 -27.31 15.87 38.29
C TYR A 4 -26.30 16.75 37.55
N LEU A 5 -25.81 17.82 38.18
CA LEU A 5 -24.77 18.67 37.64
C LEU A 5 -23.43 17.91 37.54
N VAL A 6 -23.10 17.09 38.53
CA VAL A 6 -21.88 16.24 38.50
C VAL A 6 -21.99 15.18 37.40
N ILE A 7 -23.13 14.51 37.27
CA ILE A 7 -23.35 13.51 36.20
C ILE A 7 -23.28 14.18 34.83
N LEU A 8 -23.89 15.33 34.65
CA LEU A 8 -23.87 16.07 33.38
C LEU A 8 -22.44 16.52 33.02
N SER A 9 -21.65 17.01 33.99
CA SER A 9 -20.26 17.40 33.74
C SER A 9 -19.36 16.20 33.41
N MET A 10 -19.59 15.04 34.02
CA MET A 10 -18.91 13.80 33.65
C MET A 10 -19.22 13.33 32.23
N LEU A 11 -20.50 13.37 31.85
CA LEU A 11 -20.94 13.01 30.48
C LEU A 11 -20.33 13.94 29.42
N ILE A 12 -20.29 15.26 29.70
CA ILE A 12 -19.65 16.24 28.80
C ILE A 12 -18.16 15.98 28.70
N ALA A 13 -17.46 15.69 29.81
CA ALA A 13 -16.04 15.37 29.80
C ALA A 13 -15.74 14.09 28.99
N ILE A 14 -16.56 13.05 29.10
CA ILE A 14 -16.46 11.83 28.30
C ILE A 14 -16.67 12.12 26.82
N LEU A 15 -17.67 12.92 26.45
CA LEU A 15 -17.93 13.31 25.06
C LEU A 15 -16.75 14.08 24.46
N ILE A 16 -16.09 14.97 25.22
CA ILE A 16 -14.91 15.73 24.76
C ILE A 16 -13.72 14.79 24.54
N VAL A 17 -13.49 13.81 25.40
CA VAL A 17 -12.38 12.84 25.27
C VAL A 17 -12.60 11.92 24.06
N VAL A 18 -13.83 11.52 23.76
CA VAL A 18 -14.17 10.68 22.60
C VAL A 18 -14.09 11.47 21.28
N SER A 19 -14.18 12.80 21.33
CA SER A 19 -14.13 13.68 20.14
C SER A 19 -12.73 14.05 19.70
N ILE A 20 -11.66 13.57 20.36
CA ILE A 20 -10.30 13.82 19.91
C ILE A 20 -10.11 13.05 18.59
N PRO A 21 -9.89 13.73 17.44
CA PRO A 21 -9.63 13.04 16.20
C PRO A 21 -8.34 12.26 16.35
N VAL A 22 -8.46 10.94 16.45
CA VAL A 22 -7.30 10.06 16.31
C VAL A 22 -6.89 10.13 14.86
N SER A 23 -5.90 10.97 14.56
CA SER A 23 -5.29 11.03 13.23
C SER A 23 -4.55 9.72 12.98
N ALA A 24 -5.30 8.74 12.46
CA ALA A 24 -4.78 7.43 12.06
C ALA A 24 -4.20 7.46 10.63
N HIS A 25 -4.03 8.63 10.03
CA HIS A 25 -3.38 8.77 8.74
C HIS A 25 -1.86 8.65 8.94
N HIS A 26 -1.38 7.40 8.95
CA HIS A 26 0.03 7.13 8.72
C HIS A 26 0.31 7.42 7.24
N GLY A 27 0.68 8.65 6.92
CA GLY A 27 1.05 9.03 5.57
C GLY A 27 2.19 8.14 5.06
N THR A 28 2.17 7.78 3.79
CA THR A 28 3.17 6.93 3.10
C THR A 28 4.60 7.36 3.43
N GLY A 29 4.86 8.66 3.58
CA GLY A 29 6.17 9.23 3.94
C GLY A 29 6.68 8.86 5.34
N ILE A 30 5.84 8.34 6.24
CA ILE A 30 6.29 7.83 7.54
C ILE A 30 6.97 6.48 7.36
N SER A 31 6.39 5.59 6.55
CA SER A 31 6.82 4.21 6.39
C SER A 31 7.83 4.01 5.28
N TYR A 32 7.82 4.87 4.25
CA TYR A 32 8.64 4.73 3.05
C TYR A 32 9.57 5.91 2.84
N ASP A 33 10.78 5.64 2.32
CA ASP A 33 11.75 6.66 1.93
C ASP A 33 11.46 7.14 0.49
N LEU A 34 10.66 8.17 0.37
CA LEU A 34 10.24 8.73 -0.93
C LEU A 34 11.40 9.36 -1.74
N THR A 35 12.61 9.40 -1.19
CA THR A 35 13.82 9.85 -1.91
C THR A 35 14.57 8.70 -2.57
N LYS A 36 14.26 7.45 -2.20
CA LYS A 36 14.95 6.23 -2.68
C LYS A 36 14.03 5.37 -3.53
N LEU A 37 13.97 5.69 -4.82
CA LEU A 37 13.35 4.80 -5.79
C LEU A 37 14.27 3.59 -6.01
N VAL A 38 13.73 2.40 -5.82
CA VAL A 38 14.39 1.13 -6.14
C VAL A 38 13.65 0.42 -7.26
N THR A 39 14.38 -0.38 -8.03
CA THR A 39 13.80 -1.22 -9.08
C THR A 39 14.26 -2.65 -8.85
N VAL A 40 13.30 -3.56 -8.78
CA VAL A 40 13.53 -4.96 -8.42
C VAL A 40 12.86 -5.85 -9.46
N LYS A 41 13.59 -6.84 -9.98
CA LYS A 41 13.05 -7.85 -10.92
C LYS A 41 12.73 -9.13 -10.16
N GLY A 42 11.54 -9.68 -10.39
CA GLY A 42 11.10 -10.90 -9.74
C GLY A 42 10.02 -11.62 -10.52
N VAL A 43 9.38 -12.60 -9.88
CA VAL A 43 8.29 -13.39 -10.42
C VAL A 43 7.05 -13.18 -9.55
N VAL A 44 5.93 -12.87 -10.17
CA VAL A 44 4.66 -12.67 -9.47
C VAL A 44 4.25 -13.93 -8.74
N VAL A 45 3.98 -13.80 -7.43
CA VAL A 45 3.40 -14.86 -6.60
C VAL A 45 1.88 -14.71 -6.55
N LYS A 46 1.41 -13.51 -6.25
CA LYS A 46 -0.03 -13.19 -6.24
C LYS A 46 -0.26 -11.69 -6.26
N TYR A 47 -1.44 -11.31 -6.73
CA TYR A 47 -1.98 -9.97 -6.53
C TYR A 47 -3.19 -10.04 -5.60
N ALA A 48 -3.19 -9.26 -4.53
CA ALA A 48 -4.28 -9.16 -3.56
C ALA A 48 -5.08 -7.86 -3.80
N TRP A 49 -6.32 -8.01 -4.22
CA TRP A 49 -7.29 -6.93 -4.31
C TRP A 49 -7.99 -6.78 -2.95
N SER A 50 -7.46 -5.95 -2.07
CA SER A 50 -7.89 -5.85 -0.68
C SER A 50 -7.86 -4.41 -0.16
N ASN A 51 -8.69 -4.12 0.85
CA ASN A 51 -8.65 -2.89 1.62
C ASN A 51 -7.70 -3.03 2.82
N PRO A 52 -7.06 -1.95 3.29
CA PRO A 52 -7.11 -0.59 2.74
C PRO A 52 -6.28 -0.41 1.47
N HIS A 53 -5.34 -1.29 1.18
CA HIS A 53 -4.44 -1.23 0.03
C HIS A 53 -4.38 -2.56 -0.69
N SER A 54 -4.40 -2.51 -2.04
CA SER A 54 -4.07 -3.68 -2.86
C SER A 54 -2.58 -3.98 -2.76
N GLN A 55 -2.19 -5.24 -2.93
CA GLN A 55 -0.79 -5.65 -2.78
C GLN A 55 -0.35 -6.60 -3.89
N LEU A 56 0.81 -6.34 -4.47
CA LEU A 56 1.51 -7.26 -5.34
C LEU A 56 2.59 -7.99 -4.54
N TYR A 57 2.56 -9.31 -4.55
CA TYR A 57 3.59 -10.17 -3.95
C TYR A 57 4.40 -10.82 -5.06
N PHE A 58 5.72 -10.78 -4.95
CA PHE A 58 6.63 -11.34 -5.95
C PHE A 58 7.93 -11.82 -5.30
N ASP A 59 8.51 -12.83 -5.90
CA ASP A 59 9.74 -13.45 -5.44
C ASP A 59 10.92 -12.93 -6.24
N VAL A 60 11.98 -12.54 -5.55
CA VAL A 60 13.24 -12.08 -6.11
C VAL A 60 14.33 -13.11 -5.81
N LYS A 61 15.03 -13.56 -6.84
CA LYS A 61 16.18 -14.44 -6.68
C LYS A 61 17.47 -13.65 -6.77
N ASP A 62 18.38 -13.89 -5.83
CA ASP A 62 19.75 -13.40 -5.91
C ASP A 62 20.61 -14.29 -6.85
N ASP A 63 21.85 -13.86 -7.11
CA ASP A 63 22.79 -14.59 -7.97
C ASP A 63 23.17 -15.97 -7.42
N LYS A 64 22.88 -16.24 -6.14
CA LYS A 64 23.13 -17.54 -5.47
C LYS A 64 21.91 -18.44 -5.49
N GLY A 65 20.77 -17.94 -6.01
CA GLY A 65 19.51 -18.67 -6.07
C GLY A 65 18.66 -18.56 -4.80
N ASN A 66 19.05 -17.76 -3.80
CA ASN A 66 18.22 -17.51 -2.64
C ASN A 66 17.01 -16.66 -3.06
N VAL A 67 15.86 -16.96 -2.46
CA VAL A 67 14.62 -16.26 -2.74
C VAL A 67 14.31 -15.30 -1.60
N GLU A 68 14.08 -14.03 -1.95
CA GLU A 68 13.55 -13.01 -1.05
C GLU A 68 12.11 -12.68 -1.46
N HIS A 69 11.19 -12.75 -0.50
CA HIS A 69 9.77 -12.46 -0.73
C HIS A 69 9.51 -10.97 -0.60
N TRP A 70 9.19 -10.34 -1.73
CA TRP A 70 8.89 -8.91 -1.82
C TRP A 70 7.40 -8.63 -1.90
N SER A 71 7.02 -7.43 -1.45
CA SER A 71 5.68 -6.90 -1.71
C SER A 71 5.71 -5.45 -2.16
N ALA A 72 4.73 -5.07 -2.97
CA ALA A 72 4.50 -3.69 -3.37
C ALA A 72 3.11 -3.26 -2.95
N GLU A 73 3.04 -2.26 -2.08
CA GLU A 73 1.79 -1.65 -1.63
C GLU A 73 1.27 -0.72 -2.72
N MET A 74 0.03 -0.91 -3.11
CA MET A 74 -0.65 -0.20 -4.19
C MET A 74 -1.87 0.55 -3.66
N ASN A 75 -2.53 1.32 -4.53
CA ASN A 75 -3.72 2.06 -4.16
C ASN A 75 -4.85 1.15 -3.66
N ALA A 76 -5.75 1.75 -2.87
CA ALA A 76 -6.99 1.09 -2.46
C ALA A 76 -7.82 0.66 -3.68
N PRO A 77 -8.59 -0.44 -3.58
CA PRO A 77 -9.48 -0.89 -4.64
C PRO A 77 -10.37 0.21 -5.21
N THR A 78 -10.95 1.04 -4.36
CA THR A 78 -11.82 2.15 -4.77
C THR A 78 -11.09 3.20 -5.61
N ASN A 79 -9.82 3.47 -5.35
CA ASN A 79 -9.02 4.42 -6.13
C ASN A 79 -8.64 3.83 -7.48
N LEU A 80 -8.32 2.53 -7.53
CA LEU A 80 -8.05 1.82 -8.78
C LEU A 80 -9.29 1.77 -9.67
N GLU A 81 -10.48 1.52 -9.10
CA GLU A 81 -11.75 1.52 -9.82
C GLU A 81 -12.08 2.90 -10.41
N ARG A 82 -11.89 3.98 -9.65
CA ARG A 82 -12.04 5.35 -10.15
C ARG A 82 -11.08 5.67 -11.30
N ALA A 83 -9.91 5.05 -11.30
CA ALA A 83 -8.94 5.16 -12.39
C ALA A 83 -9.22 4.21 -13.58
N GLY A 84 -10.33 3.47 -13.54
CA GLY A 84 -10.77 2.58 -14.62
C GLY A 84 -10.23 1.15 -14.54
N PHE A 85 -9.56 0.78 -13.45
CA PHE A 85 -9.05 -0.57 -13.24
C PHE A 85 -10.03 -1.40 -12.43
N THR A 86 -10.35 -2.59 -12.91
CA THR A 86 -11.19 -3.55 -12.19
C THR A 86 -10.33 -4.61 -11.51
N ARG A 87 -10.91 -5.31 -10.52
CA ARG A 87 -10.27 -6.48 -9.92
C ARG A 87 -9.82 -7.48 -10.99
N SER A 88 -10.68 -7.76 -11.98
CA SER A 88 -10.36 -8.72 -13.04
C SER A 88 -9.19 -8.24 -13.91
N SER A 89 -9.16 -6.95 -14.30
CA SER A 89 -8.07 -6.42 -15.11
C SER A 89 -6.72 -6.49 -14.37
N MET A 90 -6.70 -6.20 -13.06
CA MET A 90 -5.49 -6.26 -12.26
C MET A 90 -4.99 -7.69 -12.02
N LEU A 91 -5.90 -8.63 -11.76
CA LEU A 91 -5.56 -10.06 -11.67
C LEU A 91 -5.05 -10.63 -13.00
N ASN A 92 -5.59 -10.15 -14.13
CA ASN A 92 -5.11 -10.55 -15.46
C ASN A 92 -3.77 -9.88 -15.82
N PHE A 93 -3.49 -8.70 -15.28
CA PHE A 93 -2.21 -8.03 -15.49
C PHE A 93 -1.10 -8.70 -14.67
N PHE A 94 -1.33 -8.96 -13.39
CA PHE A 94 -0.36 -9.58 -12.47
C PHE A 94 -0.67 -11.07 -12.26
N LYS A 95 -0.43 -11.89 -13.27
CA LYS A 95 -0.65 -13.34 -13.16
C LYS A 95 0.49 -14.01 -12.40
N PRO A 96 0.20 -14.94 -11.48
CA PRO A 96 1.23 -15.76 -10.86
C PRO A 96 2.13 -16.45 -11.90
N GLY A 97 3.43 -16.44 -11.63
CA GLY A 97 4.44 -17.04 -12.52
C GLY A 97 4.99 -16.10 -13.60
N GLU A 98 4.40 -14.93 -13.84
CA GLU A 98 4.92 -13.96 -14.80
C GLU A 98 6.11 -13.17 -14.22
N GLU A 99 7.13 -12.91 -15.03
CA GLU A 99 8.22 -12.01 -14.68
C GLU A 99 7.71 -10.57 -14.61
N VAL A 100 8.13 -9.86 -13.56
CA VAL A 100 7.79 -8.45 -13.35
C VAL A 100 9.01 -7.66 -12.88
N THR A 101 9.17 -6.46 -13.41
CA THR A 101 10.10 -5.46 -12.88
C THR A 101 9.30 -4.39 -12.17
N VAL A 102 9.45 -4.32 -10.85
CA VAL A 102 8.72 -3.38 -9.98
C VAL A 102 9.64 -2.25 -9.57
N SER A 103 9.19 -1.01 -9.78
CA SER A 103 9.81 0.19 -9.24
C SER A 103 8.92 0.77 -8.15
N GLY A 104 9.54 1.19 -7.04
CA GLY A 104 8.82 1.77 -5.91
C GLY A 104 9.77 2.36 -4.88
N PHE A 105 9.21 2.97 -3.85
CA PHE A 105 9.98 3.57 -2.77
C PHE A 105 10.09 2.60 -1.60
N ARG A 106 11.32 2.35 -1.15
CA ARG A 106 11.61 1.31 -0.17
C ARG A 106 11.13 1.67 1.22
N SER A 107 10.71 0.66 1.98
CA SER A 107 10.44 0.78 3.41
C SER A 107 11.66 1.30 4.17
N LYS A 108 11.46 2.28 5.04
CA LYS A 108 12.50 2.82 5.96
C LYS A 108 12.99 1.78 6.96
N ALA A 109 12.15 0.79 7.28
CA ALA A 109 12.51 -0.31 8.16
C ALA A 109 13.46 -1.34 7.51
N GLY A 110 13.81 -1.17 6.21
CA GLY A 110 14.68 -2.09 5.49
C GLY A 110 14.01 -3.39 5.03
N ALA A 111 12.73 -3.58 5.32
CA ALA A 111 11.99 -4.74 4.85
C ALA A 111 11.91 -4.78 3.30
N PRO A 112 11.73 -5.97 2.69
CA PRO A 112 11.57 -6.14 1.25
C PRO A 112 10.15 -5.71 0.80
N VAL A 113 9.81 -4.46 1.10
CA VAL A 113 8.53 -3.84 0.79
C VAL A 113 8.77 -2.49 0.15
N VAL A 114 8.00 -2.20 -0.89
CA VAL A 114 7.98 -0.88 -1.53
C VAL A 114 6.56 -0.32 -1.57
N VAL A 115 6.43 0.99 -1.53
CA VAL A 115 5.24 1.63 -2.05
C VAL A 115 5.39 1.72 -3.56
N PHE A 116 4.38 1.24 -4.26
CA PHE A 116 4.39 1.02 -5.70
C PHE A 116 4.46 2.33 -6.49
N SER A 117 5.28 2.34 -7.52
CA SER A 117 5.33 3.43 -8.51
C SER A 117 5.00 2.91 -9.92
N LYS A 118 5.67 1.83 -10.34
CA LYS A 118 5.54 1.29 -11.69
C LYS A 118 5.85 -0.21 -11.72
N ALA A 119 5.19 -0.94 -12.59
CA ALA A 119 5.56 -2.31 -12.97
C ALA A 119 5.67 -2.44 -14.48
N VAL A 120 6.62 -3.27 -14.93
CA VAL A 120 6.80 -3.66 -16.32
C VAL A 120 6.85 -5.18 -16.38
N LEU A 121 6.01 -5.78 -17.20
CA LEU A 121 6.00 -7.23 -17.46
C LEU A 121 7.03 -7.60 -18.54
N ALA A 122 7.37 -8.88 -18.66
CA ALA A 122 8.33 -9.37 -19.65
C ALA A 122 7.93 -9.06 -21.11
N ASP A 123 6.63 -8.94 -21.39
CA ASP A 123 6.08 -8.60 -22.71
C ASP A 123 6.06 -7.09 -22.99
N GLY A 124 6.57 -6.27 -22.07
CA GLY A 124 6.65 -4.81 -22.19
C GLY A 124 5.41 -4.05 -21.74
N ARG A 125 4.34 -4.72 -21.32
CA ARG A 125 3.18 -4.03 -20.75
C ARG A 125 3.57 -3.33 -19.44
N GLU A 126 3.11 -2.08 -19.29
CA GLU A 126 3.39 -1.27 -18.12
C GLU A 126 2.12 -0.95 -17.34
N PHE A 127 2.26 -0.94 -16.00
CA PHE A 127 1.28 -0.37 -15.07
C PHE A 127 1.97 0.67 -14.21
N LYS A 128 1.36 1.86 -14.10
CA LYS A 128 1.87 2.97 -13.28
C LYS A 128 0.87 3.34 -12.21
N SER A 129 1.36 3.73 -11.04
CA SER A 129 0.52 4.32 -10.00
C SER A 129 -0.20 5.56 -10.55
N GLN A 130 -1.49 5.66 -10.27
CA GLN A 130 -2.29 6.85 -10.57
C GLN A 130 -2.13 7.82 -9.40
N GLY A 131 -1.41 8.90 -9.64
CA GLY A 131 -0.99 9.86 -8.62
C GLY A 131 0.52 9.78 -8.38
N GLY A 132 1.11 10.86 -7.89
CA GLY A 132 2.56 10.92 -7.60
C GLY A 132 2.96 9.95 -6.49
N PRO A 133 4.29 9.78 -6.26
CA PRO A 133 4.80 8.97 -5.17
C PRO A 133 4.24 9.50 -3.84
N GLY A 134 3.47 8.68 -3.14
CA GLY A 134 2.86 9.03 -1.88
C GLY A 134 1.35 9.29 -1.90
N ASN A 135 0.70 9.36 -3.06
CA ASN A 135 -0.76 9.42 -3.15
C ASN A 135 -1.35 8.01 -3.21
N ILE A 136 -1.12 7.26 -2.13
CA ILE A 136 -1.90 6.07 -1.79
C ILE A 136 -2.96 6.51 -0.76
N GLU A 137 -3.79 7.47 -1.12
CA GLU A 137 -4.97 7.87 -0.35
C GLU A 137 -6.22 7.18 -0.88
#